data_ca131361456d6f84e417f464ed1fbccb
#
_entry.id   ca131361456d6f84e417f464ed1fbccb
#
_cell.length_a   1.000
_cell.length_b   1.000
_cell.length_c   1.000
_cell.angle_alpha   90.00
_cell.angle_beta   90.00
_cell.angle_gamma   90.00
#
_symmetry.space_group_name_H-M   'P 1'
#
loop_
_entity.id
_entity.type
_entity.pdbx_description
1 polymer ?
#
loop_
_entity_poly.entity_id
_entity_poly.type
_entity_poly.pdbx_seq_one_letter_code
_entity_poly.pdbx_strand_id
1 'polypeptide(L)'
;MRDSKYTKDWLEPIVRSSISVAEVIRRLGLKPTGGNYRMISARLRLLNISTDHFKGQGWAKGENINTSPVIARLAVQKAIPDEAVFVRNSPLVYGQRIIKRMLKMGWKYECSQCGLWEWQGKSISLHLDHLNGISNDNRLENLRLLCPNCHSQTPTYCRRKRNDE
;
A
#
# COMPACT_ATOMS: atom_id res chain seq x y z
N MET A 1 -8.18 -28.58 -33.05
CA MET A 1 -7.92 -27.97 -31.72
C MET A 1 -7.32 -26.61 -31.96
N ARG A 2 -7.89 -25.54 -31.41
CA ARG A 2 -7.22 -24.22 -31.49
C ARG A 2 -5.95 -24.29 -30.69
N ASP A 3 -4.79 -24.03 -31.30
CA ASP A 3 -3.51 -23.95 -30.62
C ASP A 3 -3.61 -22.89 -29.54
N SER A 4 -3.51 -23.35 -28.29
CA SER A 4 -3.54 -22.42 -27.16
C SER A 4 -2.19 -21.68 -27.11
N LYS A 5 -2.23 -20.36 -27.05
CA LYS A 5 -1.02 -19.53 -26.89
C LYS A 5 -0.19 -19.89 -25.63
N TYR A 6 -0.75 -20.66 -24.71
CA TYR A 6 -0.11 -21.09 -23.46
C TYR A 6 0.57 -22.45 -23.68
N THR A 7 1.80 -22.46 -24.23
CA THR A 7 2.64 -23.65 -24.40
C THR A 7 3.38 -24.00 -23.11
N LYS A 8 3.94 -25.22 -23.03
CA LYS A 8 4.71 -25.65 -21.86
C LYS A 8 5.95 -24.80 -21.65
N ASP A 9 6.73 -24.57 -22.72
CA ASP A 9 7.97 -23.82 -22.69
C ASP A 9 7.78 -22.37 -22.21
N TRP A 10 6.61 -21.80 -22.53
CA TRP A 10 6.28 -20.44 -22.09
C TRP A 10 5.78 -20.38 -20.64
N LEU A 11 4.96 -21.36 -20.22
CA LEU A 11 4.37 -21.38 -18.88
C LEU A 11 5.36 -21.86 -17.81
N GLU A 12 6.20 -22.83 -18.09
CA GLU A 12 7.04 -23.48 -17.09
C GLU A 12 8.00 -22.53 -16.38
N PRO A 13 8.71 -21.59 -17.07
CA PRO A 13 9.56 -20.60 -16.37
C PRO A 13 8.75 -19.65 -15.48
N ILE A 14 7.55 -19.26 -15.92
CA ILE A 14 6.66 -18.39 -15.14
C ILE A 14 6.19 -19.12 -13.89
N VAL A 15 5.79 -20.39 -14.02
CA VAL A 15 5.32 -21.22 -12.90
C VAL A 15 6.44 -21.44 -11.89
N ARG A 16 7.65 -21.81 -12.32
CA ARG A 16 8.80 -22.01 -11.44
C ARG A 16 9.13 -20.79 -10.57
N SER A 17 8.97 -19.59 -11.12
CA SER A 17 9.23 -18.34 -10.41
C SER A 17 8.03 -17.77 -9.64
N SER A 18 6.87 -18.44 -9.68
CA SER A 18 5.64 -18.04 -9.02
C SER A 18 5.38 -18.89 -7.78
N ILE A 19 4.65 -18.34 -6.80
CA ILE A 19 4.30 -19.05 -5.56
C ILE A 19 2.83 -19.46 -5.50
N SER A 20 2.05 -19.11 -6.54
CA SER A 20 0.63 -19.38 -6.60
C SER A 20 0.09 -19.24 -8.02
N VAL A 21 -1.05 -19.89 -8.29
CA VAL A 21 -1.79 -19.71 -9.57
C VAL A 21 -2.18 -18.24 -9.79
N ALA A 22 -2.53 -17.50 -8.72
CA ALA A 22 -2.83 -16.08 -8.84
C ALA A 22 -1.66 -15.26 -9.37
N GLU A 23 -0.44 -15.58 -8.94
CA GLU A 23 0.76 -14.90 -9.43
C GLU A 23 1.03 -15.24 -10.89
N VAL A 24 0.89 -16.51 -11.27
CA VAL A 24 0.99 -16.92 -12.69
C VAL A 24 0.02 -16.12 -13.55
N ILE A 25 -1.26 -16.05 -13.14
CA ILE A 25 -2.30 -15.30 -13.87
C ILE A 25 -1.89 -13.83 -14.06
N ARG A 26 -1.39 -13.17 -13.01
CA ARG A 26 -0.93 -11.76 -13.10
C ARG A 26 0.26 -11.59 -14.03
N ARG A 27 1.23 -12.51 -13.98
CA ARG A 27 2.41 -12.48 -14.86
C ARG A 27 2.07 -12.71 -16.33
N LEU A 28 0.95 -13.39 -16.59
CA LEU A 28 0.38 -13.55 -17.93
C LEU A 28 -0.41 -12.31 -18.39
N GLY A 29 -0.43 -11.23 -17.61
CA GLY A 29 -1.19 -10.01 -17.90
C GLY A 29 -2.70 -10.15 -17.69
N LEU A 30 -3.14 -11.20 -17.00
CA LEU A 30 -4.56 -11.50 -16.77
C LEU A 30 -5.00 -11.07 -15.36
N LYS A 31 -6.28 -10.74 -15.20
CA LYS A 31 -6.88 -10.53 -13.89
C LYS A 31 -7.17 -11.87 -13.20
N PRO A 32 -6.89 -12.07 -11.91
CA PRO A 32 -7.17 -13.30 -11.17
C PRO A 32 -8.67 -13.44 -10.85
N THR A 33 -9.45 -13.81 -11.86
CA THR A 33 -10.88 -14.10 -11.79
C THR A 33 -11.14 -15.61 -11.77
N GLY A 34 -12.30 -16.06 -11.30
CA GLY A 34 -12.65 -17.48 -11.24
C GLY A 34 -12.48 -18.22 -12.60
N GLY A 35 -12.83 -17.56 -13.71
CA GLY A 35 -12.62 -18.10 -15.06
C GLY A 35 -11.15 -18.30 -15.40
N ASN A 36 -10.30 -17.30 -15.11
CA ASN A 36 -8.86 -17.39 -15.37
C ASN A 36 -8.17 -18.41 -14.46
N TYR A 37 -8.59 -18.55 -13.20
CA TYR A 37 -8.13 -19.63 -12.33
C TYR A 37 -8.44 -21.00 -12.92
N ARG A 38 -9.68 -21.22 -13.36
CA ARG A 38 -10.10 -22.49 -13.96
C ARG A 38 -9.30 -22.80 -15.22
N MET A 39 -9.16 -21.82 -16.10
CA MET A 39 -8.44 -21.95 -17.37
C MET A 39 -6.96 -22.29 -17.17
N ILE A 40 -6.25 -21.50 -16.36
CA ILE A 40 -4.81 -21.68 -16.14
C ILE A 40 -4.55 -22.98 -15.38
N SER A 41 -5.31 -23.28 -14.31
CA SER A 41 -5.13 -24.53 -13.56
C SER A 41 -5.38 -25.77 -14.43
N ALA A 42 -6.36 -25.74 -15.32
CA ALA A 42 -6.60 -26.82 -16.27
C ALA A 42 -5.43 -26.95 -17.27
N ARG A 43 -4.89 -25.83 -17.72
CA ARG A 43 -3.75 -25.83 -18.66
C ARG A 43 -2.47 -26.37 -18.03
N LEU A 44 -2.17 -25.96 -16.78
CA LEU A 44 -1.01 -26.48 -16.04
C LEU A 44 -1.09 -28.00 -15.85
N ARG A 45 -2.27 -28.52 -15.50
CA ARG A 45 -2.51 -29.97 -15.39
C ARG A 45 -2.33 -30.68 -16.73
N LEU A 46 -2.91 -30.15 -17.80
CA LEU A 46 -2.79 -30.74 -19.14
C LEU A 46 -1.35 -30.86 -19.64
N LEU A 47 -0.51 -29.85 -19.28
CA LEU A 47 0.89 -29.79 -19.67
C LEU A 47 1.82 -30.50 -18.68
N ASN A 48 1.28 -31.14 -17.62
CA ASN A 48 2.04 -31.78 -16.55
C ASN A 48 3.11 -30.86 -15.95
N ILE A 49 2.76 -29.58 -15.71
CA ILE A 49 3.64 -28.62 -15.03
C ILE A 49 3.38 -28.71 -13.53
N SER A 50 4.41 -29.12 -12.75
CA SER A 50 4.29 -29.21 -11.30
C SER A 50 4.03 -27.85 -10.65
N THR A 51 3.12 -27.86 -9.68
CA THR A 51 2.79 -26.73 -8.81
C THR A 51 3.01 -27.04 -7.32
N ASP A 52 3.79 -28.08 -7.01
CA ASP A 52 4.00 -28.57 -5.63
C ASP A 52 4.67 -27.53 -4.73
N HIS A 53 5.46 -26.63 -5.33
CA HIS A 53 6.08 -25.51 -4.63
C HIS A 53 5.14 -24.33 -4.37
N PHE A 54 3.90 -24.39 -4.88
CA PHE A 54 2.91 -23.33 -4.63
C PHE A 54 2.46 -23.36 -3.17
N LYS A 55 2.47 -22.21 -2.55
CA LYS A 55 1.94 -22.02 -1.22
C LYS A 55 0.40 -21.95 -1.27
N GLY A 56 -0.29 -22.76 -0.48
CA GLY A 56 -1.74 -22.80 -0.38
C GLY A 56 -2.34 -21.52 0.23
N GLN A 57 -3.67 -21.51 0.41
CA GLN A 57 -4.34 -20.41 1.15
C GLN A 57 -3.81 -20.32 2.58
N GLY A 58 -3.61 -19.09 3.06
CA GLY A 58 -3.11 -18.85 4.42
C GLY A 58 -1.61 -19.09 4.62
N TRP A 59 -0.84 -19.30 3.55
CA TRP A 59 0.60 -19.50 3.62
C TRP A 59 1.37 -18.41 4.38
N ALA A 60 0.81 -17.17 4.39
CA ALA A 60 1.38 -16.02 5.07
C ALA A 60 0.88 -15.84 6.51
N LYS A 61 0.08 -16.81 7.03
CA LYS A 61 -0.41 -16.74 8.42
C LYS A 61 0.77 -16.80 9.39
N GLY A 62 0.93 -15.75 10.19
CA GLY A 62 2.05 -15.61 11.11
C GLY A 62 3.34 -15.04 10.51
N GLU A 63 3.42 -14.88 9.18
CA GLU A 63 4.56 -14.24 8.53
C GLU A 63 4.32 -12.73 8.31
N ASN A 64 5.39 -11.96 8.26
CA ASN A 64 5.36 -10.52 8.00
C ASN A 64 6.50 -10.11 7.05
N ILE A 65 6.63 -8.80 6.79
CA ILE A 65 7.65 -8.27 5.87
C ILE A 65 9.09 -8.60 6.31
N ASN A 66 9.33 -8.79 7.60
CA ASN A 66 10.67 -9.07 8.14
C ASN A 66 10.98 -10.56 8.14
N THR A 67 9.96 -11.43 8.15
CA THR A 67 10.12 -12.89 8.24
C THR A 67 9.97 -13.60 6.89
N SER A 68 9.32 -12.96 5.90
CA SER A 68 9.07 -13.58 4.60
C SER A 68 9.61 -12.72 3.44
N PRO A 69 10.61 -13.20 2.70
CA PRO A 69 11.13 -12.52 1.52
C PRO A 69 10.05 -12.28 0.44
N VAL A 70 9.07 -13.18 0.39
CA VAL A 70 7.95 -13.08 -0.57
C VAL A 70 7.03 -11.93 -0.20
N ILE A 71 6.66 -11.80 1.09
CA ILE A 71 5.84 -10.67 1.57
C ILE A 71 6.61 -9.36 1.36
N ALA A 72 7.89 -9.32 1.66
CA ALA A 72 8.75 -8.16 1.43
C ALA A 72 8.72 -7.74 -0.05
N ARG A 73 8.93 -8.68 -0.97
CA ARG A 73 8.86 -8.42 -2.42
C ARG A 73 7.50 -7.88 -2.87
N LEU A 74 6.41 -8.49 -2.41
CA LEU A 74 5.05 -8.05 -2.75
C LEU A 74 4.73 -6.67 -2.16
N ALA A 75 5.26 -6.36 -0.98
CA ALA A 75 5.11 -5.05 -0.35
C ALA A 75 5.82 -3.96 -1.17
N VAL A 76 7.04 -4.23 -1.64
CA VAL A 76 7.78 -3.31 -2.52
C VAL A 76 7.03 -3.07 -3.83
N GLN A 77 6.50 -4.11 -4.48
CA GLN A 77 5.74 -3.99 -5.72
C GLN A 77 4.44 -3.17 -5.56
N LYS A 78 3.87 -3.12 -4.36
CA LYS A 78 2.66 -2.35 -4.04
C LYS A 78 2.94 -0.98 -3.43
N ALA A 79 4.21 -0.67 -3.17
CA ALA A 79 4.58 0.61 -2.59
C ALA A 79 4.32 1.74 -3.59
N ILE A 80 3.58 2.75 -3.13
CA ILE A 80 3.42 3.99 -3.88
C ILE A 80 4.71 4.79 -3.66
N PRO A 81 5.44 5.23 -4.70
CA PRO A 81 6.65 6.03 -4.53
C PRO A 81 6.33 7.41 -3.94
N ASP A 82 7.31 8.04 -3.28
CA ASP A 82 7.10 9.32 -2.59
C ASP A 82 6.68 10.44 -3.55
N GLU A 83 7.20 10.43 -4.77
CA GLU A 83 6.84 11.38 -5.84
C GLU A 83 5.37 11.31 -6.23
N ALA A 84 4.72 10.15 -6.05
CA ALA A 84 3.29 9.96 -6.30
C ALA A 84 2.43 10.18 -5.05
N VAL A 85 3.06 10.28 -3.86
CA VAL A 85 2.37 10.55 -2.60
C VAL A 85 2.27 12.03 -2.31
N PHE A 86 3.38 12.78 -2.44
CA PHE A 86 3.45 14.20 -2.08
C PHE A 86 3.02 15.13 -3.22
N VAL A 87 1.83 14.85 -3.74
CA VAL A 87 1.20 15.59 -4.85
C VAL A 87 -0.24 15.97 -4.52
N ARG A 88 -0.81 16.87 -5.32
CA ARG A 88 -2.25 17.12 -5.33
C ARG A 88 -2.98 15.91 -5.91
N ASN A 89 -4.14 15.56 -5.36
CA ASN A 89 -4.92 14.36 -5.71
C ASN A 89 -4.14 13.05 -5.49
N SER A 90 -3.41 12.99 -4.38
CA SER A 90 -2.64 11.81 -3.98
C SER A 90 -3.51 10.56 -3.83
N PRO A 91 -3.05 9.38 -4.28
CA PRO A 91 -3.73 8.11 -4.03
C PRO A 91 -3.62 7.64 -2.58
N LEU A 92 -2.71 8.23 -1.78
CA LEU A 92 -2.52 7.90 -0.37
C LEU A 92 -3.18 8.97 0.51
N VAL A 93 -4.28 8.59 1.19
CA VAL A 93 -5.02 9.48 2.12
C VAL A 93 -4.86 9.09 3.59
N TYR A 94 -4.10 8.03 3.89
CA TYR A 94 -3.92 7.54 5.25
C TYR A 94 -2.82 8.31 5.99
N GLY A 95 -3.22 9.24 6.85
CA GLY A 95 -2.33 10.21 7.51
C GLY A 95 -1.12 9.60 8.21
N GLN A 96 -1.27 8.51 8.96
CA GLN A 96 -0.14 7.86 9.65
C GLN A 96 0.94 7.33 8.70
N ARG A 97 0.57 6.91 7.50
CA ARG A 97 1.54 6.49 6.47
C ARG A 97 2.27 7.68 5.87
N ILE A 98 1.57 8.80 5.72
CA ILE A 98 2.17 10.06 5.25
C ILE A 98 3.14 10.60 6.29
N ILE A 99 2.74 10.67 7.58
CA ILE A 99 3.62 11.09 8.69
C ILE A 99 4.90 10.26 8.71
N LYS A 100 4.82 8.92 8.62
CA LYS A 100 6.00 8.05 8.60
C LYS A 100 6.96 8.39 7.46
N ARG A 101 6.46 8.80 6.31
CA ARG A 101 7.28 9.21 5.16
C ARG A 101 7.92 10.58 5.40
N MET A 102 7.15 11.54 5.90
CA MET A 102 7.67 12.86 6.27
C MET A 102 8.83 12.76 7.27
N LEU A 103 8.70 11.91 8.29
CA LEU A 103 9.76 11.67 9.26
C LEU A 103 11.01 11.06 8.62
N LYS A 104 10.86 10.13 7.66
CA LYS A 104 11.99 9.59 6.88
C LYS A 104 12.69 10.65 6.03
N MET A 105 11.96 11.68 5.61
CA MET A 105 12.49 12.84 4.87
C MET A 105 13.13 13.90 5.80
N GLY A 106 13.23 13.62 7.11
CA GLY A 106 13.87 14.51 8.07
C GLY A 106 12.94 15.49 8.79
N TRP A 107 11.62 15.36 8.65
CA TRP A 107 10.69 16.16 9.43
C TRP A 107 10.77 15.81 10.91
N LYS A 108 10.71 16.85 11.78
CA LYS A 108 10.68 16.64 13.23
C LYS A 108 9.31 16.16 13.68
N TYR A 109 9.30 15.23 14.65
CA TYR A 109 8.06 14.77 15.27
C TYR A 109 7.66 15.74 16.39
N GLU A 110 7.16 16.91 16.01
CA GLU A 110 6.71 17.96 16.93
C GLU A 110 5.51 18.71 16.35
N CYS A 111 4.67 19.28 17.21
CA CYS A 111 3.56 20.12 16.79
C CYS A 111 4.08 21.40 16.16
N SER A 112 3.75 21.68 14.91
CA SER A 112 4.20 22.85 14.16
C SER A 112 3.71 24.19 14.77
N GLN A 113 2.69 24.16 15.64
CA GLN A 113 2.11 25.35 16.23
C GLN A 113 2.64 25.63 17.64
N CYS A 114 2.79 24.60 18.50
CA CYS A 114 3.19 24.79 19.90
C CYS A 114 4.46 24.03 20.30
N GLY A 115 5.10 23.30 19.37
CA GLY A 115 6.32 22.54 19.62
C GLY A 115 6.13 21.26 20.44
N LEU A 116 4.93 20.98 20.93
CA LEU A 116 4.69 19.83 21.80
C LEU A 116 4.85 18.52 21.06
N TRP A 117 5.63 17.60 21.60
CA TRP A 117 5.83 16.24 21.08
C TRP A 117 5.65 15.17 22.16
N GLU A 118 5.69 15.58 23.43
CA GLU A 118 5.60 14.73 24.61
C GLU A 118 4.65 15.34 25.65
N TRP A 119 3.97 14.49 26.41
CA TRP A 119 3.15 14.87 27.55
C TRP A 119 3.32 13.87 28.67
N GLN A 120 3.67 14.33 29.87
CA GLN A 120 3.86 13.51 31.07
C GLN A 120 4.82 12.32 30.83
N GLY A 121 5.96 12.55 30.15
CA GLY A 121 6.97 11.53 29.87
C GLY A 121 6.59 10.53 28.77
N LYS A 122 5.52 10.81 27.99
CA LYS A 122 5.09 9.94 26.90
C LYS A 122 4.92 10.74 25.61
N SER A 123 5.40 10.17 24.49
CA SER A 123 5.17 10.76 23.17
C SER A 123 3.68 10.84 22.87
N ILE A 124 3.23 12.02 22.42
CA ILE A 124 1.83 12.23 22.03
C ILE A 124 1.60 11.81 20.58
N SER A 125 0.35 11.43 20.25
CA SER A 125 -0.03 11.16 18.88
C SER A 125 -0.24 12.46 18.11
N LEU A 126 0.64 12.76 17.15
CA LEU A 126 0.47 13.91 16.27
C LEU A 126 -0.48 13.57 15.10
N HIS A 127 -1.25 14.54 14.69
CA HIS A 127 -2.18 14.46 13.57
C HIS A 127 -1.59 15.16 12.36
N LEU A 128 -1.79 14.56 11.18
CA LEU A 128 -1.53 15.24 9.92
C LEU A 128 -2.68 16.20 9.65
N ASP A 129 -2.37 17.45 9.44
CA ASP A 129 -3.33 18.49 9.06
C ASP A 129 -2.99 19.02 7.66
N HIS A 130 -4.04 19.23 6.84
CA HIS A 130 -3.96 19.83 5.54
C HIS A 130 -4.41 21.28 5.63
N LEU A 131 -3.51 22.23 5.37
CA LEU A 131 -3.78 23.67 5.51
C LEU A 131 -5.03 24.12 4.76
N ASN A 132 -5.27 23.56 3.58
CA ASN A 132 -6.43 23.85 2.75
C ASN A 132 -7.66 22.96 3.03
N GLY A 133 -7.59 22.02 3.99
CA GLY A 133 -8.66 21.10 4.34
C GLY A 133 -8.95 19.99 3.32
N ILE A 134 -8.14 19.84 2.27
CA ILE A 134 -8.31 18.83 1.22
C ILE A 134 -7.44 17.62 1.54
N SER A 135 -8.06 16.53 1.96
CA SER A 135 -7.39 15.34 2.53
C SER A 135 -6.50 14.54 1.57
N ASN A 136 -6.59 14.78 0.28
CA ASN A 136 -5.74 14.15 -0.74
C ASN A 136 -4.77 15.12 -1.43
N ASP A 137 -4.66 16.34 -0.92
CA ASP A 137 -3.64 17.31 -1.36
C ASP A 137 -2.41 17.20 -0.45
N ASN A 138 -1.57 16.21 -0.73
CA ASN A 138 -0.40 15.89 0.10
C ASN A 138 0.86 16.65 -0.31
N ARG A 139 0.77 17.75 -1.03
CA ARG A 139 1.94 18.60 -1.29
C ARG A 139 2.56 19.03 0.04
N LEU A 140 3.88 18.96 0.16
CA LEU A 140 4.58 19.20 1.42
C LEU A 140 4.29 20.57 2.02
N GLU A 141 4.16 21.60 1.18
CA GLU A 141 3.78 22.95 1.61
C GLU A 141 2.37 23.07 2.19
N ASN A 142 1.50 22.08 1.93
CA ASN A 142 0.13 22.00 2.44
C ASN A 142 -0.01 21.13 3.70
N LEU A 143 1.08 20.50 4.15
CA LEU A 143 1.07 19.57 5.27
C LEU A 143 1.71 20.16 6.51
N ARG A 144 1.17 19.83 7.67
CA ARG A 144 1.79 20.09 8.96
C ARG A 144 1.40 19.02 9.98
N LEU A 145 2.24 18.88 11.03
CA LEU A 145 1.94 18.02 12.16
C LEU A 145 1.39 18.86 13.30
N LEU A 146 0.26 18.48 13.86
CA LEU A 146 -0.35 19.17 14.99
C LEU A 146 -0.64 18.22 16.14
N CYS A 147 -0.48 18.68 17.38
CA CYS A 147 -1.00 17.97 18.53
C CYS A 147 -2.56 18.01 18.51
N PRO A 148 -3.25 17.11 19.23
CA PRO A 148 -4.71 17.08 19.25
C PRO A 148 -5.35 18.42 19.61
N ASN A 149 -4.77 19.16 20.57
CA ASN A 149 -5.28 20.44 21.00
C ASN A 149 -5.20 21.50 19.90
N CYS A 150 -4.01 21.69 19.29
CA CYS A 150 -3.85 22.64 18.20
C CYS A 150 -4.68 22.24 16.98
N HIS A 151 -4.76 20.94 16.66
CA HIS A 151 -5.55 20.45 15.55
C HIS A 151 -7.05 20.74 15.74
N SER A 152 -7.57 20.58 16.98
CA SER A 152 -8.98 20.87 17.28
C SER A 152 -9.38 22.34 17.09
N GLN A 153 -8.42 23.25 17.07
CA GLN A 153 -8.62 24.69 16.89
C GLN A 153 -8.49 25.14 15.43
N THR A 154 -8.13 24.25 14.52
CA THR A 154 -8.03 24.62 13.11
C THR A 154 -9.41 24.86 12.47
N PRO A 155 -9.52 25.78 11.50
CA PRO A 155 -10.78 26.03 10.81
C PRO A 155 -11.32 24.80 10.04
N THR A 156 -10.41 23.88 9.66
CA THR A 156 -10.71 22.68 8.88
C THR A 156 -11.03 21.46 9.75
N TYR A 157 -10.94 21.59 11.08
CA TYR A 157 -11.17 20.47 12.00
C TYR A 157 -12.58 19.90 11.89
N CYS A 158 -12.68 18.57 11.73
CA CYS A 158 -13.96 17.84 11.60
C CYS A 158 -14.88 18.40 10.52
N ARG A 159 -14.33 18.98 9.43
CA ARG A 159 -15.13 19.62 8.36
C ARG A 159 -16.17 20.59 8.91
N ARG A 160 -15.78 21.39 9.89
CA ARG A 160 -16.65 22.48 10.36
C ARG A 160 -17.14 23.24 9.12
N LYS A 161 -18.46 23.26 8.91
CA LYS A 161 -19.04 24.18 7.92
C LYS A 161 -18.61 25.59 8.35
N ARG A 162 -17.94 26.32 7.47
CA ARG A 162 -17.82 27.77 7.65
C ARG A 162 -19.28 28.27 7.73
N ASN A 163 -19.64 28.83 8.88
CA ASN A 163 -20.72 29.78 8.90
C ASN A 163 -20.08 31.02 8.23
N ASP A 164 -20.32 31.14 6.93
CA ASP A 164 -20.04 32.37 6.21
C ASP A 164 -21.01 33.40 6.79
N GLU A 165 -20.52 34.24 7.72
CA GLU A 165 -21.12 35.51 8.07
C GLU A 165 -20.78 36.54 7.01
#